data_57c7f5fc78c20a0ea0dd08a05f5a6b9c
#
_entry.id   57c7f5fc78c20a0ea0dd08a05f5a6b9c
#
_cell.length_a   1.000
_cell.length_b   1.000
_cell.length_c   1.000
_cell.angle_alpha   90.00
_cell.angle_beta   90.00
_cell.angle_gamma   90.00
#
_symmetry.space_group_name_H-M   'P 1'
#
loop_
_entity.id
_entity.type
_entity.pdbx_description
1 polymer ?
#
loop_
_entity_poly.entity_id
_entity_poly.type
_entity_poly.pdbx_seq_one_letter_code
_entity_poly.pdbx_strand_id
1 'polypeptide(L)'
;MKKMDQVWSDHRVFLSEAEIQIQKGLQSKVALVNKVTHHILSSGGKRIRPLLLIISAHLCDYHDKERIYLSSGILEFIHTATLLHDDVIDNAEVRRGIPPARILWGNQASILVGDYLYTLALSHAVQMHSFEINTLLANTCLRMAEGETLQLSHNGDLKISEATYLEIIEHKTAMLISASCRLGAVIAKASEEKKEALGQFGKNI
;
A
#
# COMPACT_ATOMS: atom_id res chain seq x y z
N MET A 1 21.30 17.83 -2.69
CA MET A 1 20.11 16.93 -2.73
C MET A 1 20.59 15.54 -3.13
N LYS A 2 20.36 14.48 -2.34
CA LYS A 2 20.69 13.10 -2.72
C LYS A 2 19.85 12.71 -3.92
N LYS A 3 20.48 12.00 -4.91
CA LYS A 3 19.72 11.40 -6.00
C LYS A 3 18.86 10.26 -5.47
N MET A 4 17.70 10.00 -6.09
CA MET A 4 16.79 8.92 -5.68
C MET A 4 17.51 7.57 -5.52
N ASP A 5 18.39 7.21 -6.44
CA ASP A 5 19.18 5.97 -6.36
C ASP A 5 20.00 5.86 -5.06
N GLN A 6 20.52 6.99 -4.55
CA GLN A 6 21.24 7.03 -3.29
C GLN A 6 20.32 6.74 -2.11
N VAL A 7 19.06 7.24 -2.13
CA VAL A 7 18.07 6.98 -1.08
C VAL A 7 17.75 5.48 -1.02
N TRP A 8 17.52 4.84 -2.18
CA TRP A 8 17.31 3.38 -2.24
C TRP A 8 18.52 2.59 -1.74
N SER A 9 19.72 3.00 -2.14
CA SER A 9 20.96 2.37 -1.70
C SER A 9 21.15 2.45 -0.19
N ASP A 10 20.91 3.63 0.42
CA ASP A 10 21.06 3.85 1.85
C ASP A 10 20.08 3.00 2.69
N HIS A 11 18.90 2.67 2.13
CA HIS A 11 17.86 1.91 2.83
C HIS A 11 17.72 0.45 2.34
N ARG A 12 18.64 -0.01 1.48
CA ARG A 12 18.57 -1.32 0.82
C ARG A 12 18.42 -2.48 1.81
N VAL A 13 19.17 -2.47 2.90
CA VAL A 13 19.13 -3.53 3.91
C VAL A 13 17.75 -3.61 4.55
N PHE A 14 17.20 -2.48 4.99
CA PHE A 14 15.85 -2.42 5.59
C PHE A 14 14.77 -2.87 4.62
N LEU A 15 14.86 -2.45 3.35
CA LEU A 15 13.89 -2.86 2.32
C LEU A 15 13.96 -4.36 2.05
N SER A 16 15.16 -4.95 2.01
CA SER A 16 15.33 -6.39 1.80
C SER A 16 14.78 -7.19 2.98
N GLU A 17 15.02 -6.74 4.22
CA GLU A 17 14.49 -7.39 5.42
C GLU A 17 12.95 -7.25 5.47
N ALA A 18 12.39 -6.08 5.12
CA ALA A 18 10.95 -5.87 5.03
C ALA A 18 10.32 -6.81 3.98
N GLU A 19 10.92 -6.96 2.81
CA GLU A 19 10.45 -7.88 1.76
C GLU A 19 10.40 -9.34 2.25
N ILE A 20 11.42 -9.80 2.96
CA ILE A 20 11.43 -11.15 3.56
C ILE A 20 10.29 -11.31 4.56
N GLN A 21 10.01 -10.30 5.39
CA GLN A 21 8.92 -10.37 6.36
C GLN A 21 7.54 -10.28 5.70
N ILE A 22 7.39 -9.48 4.64
CA ILE A 22 6.18 -9.43 3.83
C ILE A 22 5.88 -10.82 3.25
N GLN A 23 6.86 -11.47 2.64
CA GLN A 23 6.70 -12.81 2.07
C GLN A 23 6.36 -13.88 3.14
N LYS A 24 6.97 -13.81 4.32
CA LYS A 24 6.63 -14.70 5.43
C LYS A 24 5.20 -14.51 5.95
N GLY A 25 4.74 -13.27 6.01
CA GLY A 25 3.39 -12.93 6.47
C GLY A 25 2.27 -13.41 5.53
N LEU A 26 2.61 -13.77 4.28
CA LEU A 26 1.65 -14.16 3.24
C LEU A 26 1.33 -15.68 3.18
N GLN A 27 1.83 -16.47 4.11
CA GLN A 27 1.59 -17.92 4.09
C GLN A 27 0.14 -18.26 4.42
N SER A 28 -0.58 -18.82 3.44
CA SER A 28 -1.93 -19.33 3.59
C SER A 28 -1.97 -20.86 3.49
N LYS A 29 -2.93 -21.48 4.16
CA LYS A 29 -3.24 -22.91 3.95
C LYS A 29 -3.88 -23.19 2.58
N VAL A 30 -4.35 -22.16 1.90
CA VAL A 30 -5.00 -22.25 0.58
C VAL A 30 -3.95 -22.04 -0.51
N ALA A 31 -3.64 -23.10 -1.26
CA ALA A 31 -2.60 -23.09 -2.28
C ALA A 31 -2.80 -22.02 -3.36
N LEU A 32 -4.06 -21.71 -3.73
CA LEU A 32 -4.38 -20.69 -4.73
C LEU A 32 -3.97 -19.30 -4.25
N VAL A 33 -4.20 -18.97 -2.98
CA VAL A 33 -3.76 -17.70 -2.38
C VAL A 33 -2.24 -17.56 -2.53
N ASN A 34 -1.48 -18.59 -2.14
CA ASN A 34 -0.01 -18.54 -2.23
C ASN A 34 0.48 -18.38 -3.68
N LYS A 35 -0.16 -19.03 -4.66
CA LYS A 35 0.21 -18.91 -6.07
C LYS A 35 -0.02 -17.48 -6.61
N VAL A 36 -1.20 -16.94 -6.36
CA VAL A 36 -1.58 -15.59 -6.84
C VAL A 36 -0.74 -14.51 -6.16
N THR A 37 -0.58 -14.58 -4.84
CA THR A 37 0.22 -13.59 -4.09
C THR A 37 1.69 -13.63 -4.49
N HIS A 38 2.27 -14.83 -4.65
CA HIS A 38 3.64 -14.96 -5.14
C HIS A 38 3.80 -14.35 -6.54
N HIS A 39 2.87 -14.61 -7.45
CA HIS A 39 2.91 -14.09 -8.81
C HIS A 39 2.95 -12.55 -8.83
N ILE A 40 2.00 -11.90 -8.13
CA ILE A 40 1.92 -10.44 -8.15
C ILE A 40 3.10 -9.78 -7.41
N LEU A 41 3.59 -10.35 -6.32
CA LEU A 41 4.73 -9.79 -5.58
C LEU A 41 6.05 -9.99 -6.33
N SER A 42 6.24 -11.14 -7.00
CA SER A 42 7.43 -11.43 -7.80
C SER A 42 7.49 -10.62 -9.10
N SER A 43 6.38 -10.01 -9.55
CA SER A 43 6.37 -9.08 -10.70
C SER A 43 7.21 -7.80 -10.45
N GLY A 44 7.75 -7.66 -9.25
CA GLY A 44 8.59 -6.53 -8.87
C GLY A 44 7.79 -5.33 -8.36
N GLY A 45 8.50 -4.27 -8.07
CA GLY A 45 7.95 -3.01 -7.58
C GLY A 45 9.03 -2.18 -6.90
N LYS A 46 8.88 -0.86 -6.91
CA LYS A 46 9.85 0.05 -6.29
C LYS A 46 9.77 0.09 -4.76
N ARG A 47 8.81 -0.59 -4.13
CA ARG A 47 8.60 -0.60 -2.68
C ARG A 47 8.63 0.81 -2.05
N ILE A 48 8.00 1.77 -2.74
CA ILE A 48 7.98 3.18 -2.31
C ILE A 48 7.30 3.32 -0.94
N ARG A 49 6.19 2.61 -0.70
CA ARG A 49 5.42 2.70 0.55
C ARG A 49 6.21 2.19 1.76
N PRO A 50 6.81 0.99 1.74
CA PRO A 50 7.76 0.56 2.76
C PRO A 50 8.93 1.54 2.95
N LEU A 51 9.52 2.05 1.87
CA LEU A 51 10.62 3.00 1.95
C LEU A 51 10.23 4.27 2.71
N LEU A 52 9.09 4.87 2.35
CA LEU A 52 8.59 6.09 2.97
C LEU A 52 8.26 5.89 4.45
N LEU A 53 7.66 4.75 4.80
CA LEU A 53 7.39 4.38 6.19
C LEU A 53 8.69 4.26 6.99
N ILE A 54 9.69 3.54 6.46
CA ILE A 54 11.00 3.34 7.11
C ILE A 54 11.68 4.69 7.33
N ILE A 55 11.74 5.54 6.30
CA ILE A 55 12.35 6.89 6.40
C ILE A 55 11.62 7.73 7.45
N SER A 56 10.29 7.73 7.43
CA SER A 56 9.48 8.50 8.38
C SER A 56 9.67 8.04 9.82
N ALA A 57 9.76 6.73 10.06
CA ALA A 57 10.05 6.17 11.37
C ALA A 57 11.46 6.60 11.85
N HIS A 58 12.47 6.49 10.98
CA HIS A 58 13.84 6.91 11.30
C HIS A 58 13.97 8.42 11.54
N LEU A 59 13.22 9.26 10.81
CA LEU A 59 13.17 10.72 11.07
C LEU A 59 12.55 11.06 12.44
N CYS A 60 11.82 10.10 13.02
CA CYS A 60 11.26 10.19 14.36
C CYS A 60 12.07 9.39 15.41
N ASP A 61 13.33 9.06 15.11
CA ASP A 61 14.24 8.29 15.99
C ASP A 61 13.71 6.91 16.40
N TYR A 62 12.91 6.27 15.52
CA TYR A 62 12.33 4.96 15.79
C TYR A 62 12.98 3.87 14.95
N HIS A 63 13.49 2.82 15.62
CA HIS A 63 14.32 1.78 14.99
C HIS A 63 13.86 0.35 15.32
N ASP A 64 12.68 0.17 15.89
CA ASP A 64 12.08 -1.15 16.13
C ASP A 64 11.72 -1.82 14.79
N LYS A 65 12.62 -2.71 14.36
CA LYS A 65 12.53 -3.39 13.07
C LYS A 65 11.26 -4.23 12.93
N GLU A 66 10.85 -4.94 13.99
CA GLU A 66 9.69 -5.82 13.95
C GLU A 66 8.42 -5.02 13.63
N ARG A 67 8.23 -3.93 14.34
CA ARG A 67 7.08 -3.04 14.15
C ARG A 67 7.10 -2.30 12.81
N ILE A 68 8.27 -1.86 12.37
CA ILE A 68 8.47 -1.24 11.06
C ILE A 68 8.12 -2.22 9.93
N TYR A 69 8.60 -3.46 10.02
CA TYR A 69 8.37 -4.44 8.96
C TYR A 69 6.93 -4.95 8.92
N LEU A 70 6.31 -5.15 10.09
CA LEU A 70 4.88 -5.46 10.16
C LEU A 70 4.03 -4.36 9.52
N SER A 71 4.32 -3.09 9.85
CA SER A 71 3.64 -1.94 9.26
C SER A 71 3.86 -1.83 7.75
N SER A 72 5.08 -2.12 7.28
CA SER A 72 5.40 -2.18 5.84
C SER A 72 4.59 -3.25 5.12
N GLY A 73 4.41 -4.41 5.76
CA GLY A 73 3.59 -5.51 5.26
C GLY A 73 2.13 -5.11 5.10
N ILE A 74 1.55 -4.46 6.10
CA ILE A 74 0.17 -3.96 6.06
C ILE A 74 -0.05 -3.07 4.84
N LEU A 75 0.83 -2.09 4.60
CA LEU A 75 0.72 -1.17 3.48
C LEU A 75 0.86 -1.87 2.11
N GLU A 76 1.79 -2.82 1.99
CA GLU A 76 1.98 -3.57 0.75
C GLU A 76 0.82 -4.55 0.50
N PHE A 77 0.21 -5.12 1.54
CA PHE A 77 -0.97 -5.99 1.37
C PHE A 77 -2.17 -5.19 0.88
N ILE A 78 -2.44 -4.01 1.47
CA ILE A 78 -3.48 -3.10 0.99
C ILE A 78 -3.21 -2.73 -0.48
N HIS A 79 -2.00 -2.29 -0.81
CA HIS A 79 -1.64 -1.94 -2.17
C HIS A 79 -1.79 -3.10 -3.14
N THR A 80 -1.33 -4.30 -2.77
CA THR A 80 -1.41 -5.48 -3.63
C THR A 80 -2.85 -5.92 -3.84
N ALA A 81 -3.69 -5.81 -2.81
CA ALA A 81 -5.12 -6.05 -2.91
C ALA A 81 -5.78 -5.11 -3.94
N THR A 82 -5.49 -3.81 -3.85
CA THR A 82 -6.04 -2.86 -4.84
C THR A 82 -5.57 -3.17 -6.26
N LEU A 83 -4.31 -3.55 -6.46
CA LEU A 83 -3.82 -3.94 -7.79
C LEU A 83 -4.57 -5.16 -8.37
N LEU A 84 -4.90 -6.15 -7.52
CA LEU A 84 -5.68 -7.33 -7.95
C LEU A 84 -7.11 -6.97 -8.34
N HIS A 85 -7.74 -6.03 -7.62
CA HIS A 85 -9.07 -5.53 -7.91
C HIS A 85 -9.07 -4.63 -9.16
N ASP A 86 -8.12 -3.70 -9.25
CA ASP A 86 -7.96 -2.79 -10.40
C ASP A 86 -7.76 -3.57 -11.70
N ASP A 87 -6.94 -4.63 -11.70
CA ASP A 87 -6.75 -5.47 -12.88
C ASP A 87 -8.06 -6.07 -13.41
N VAL A 88 -9.00 -6.38 -12.52
CA VAL A 88 -10.34 -6.88 -12.91
C VAL A 88 -11.23 -5.75 -13.41
N ILE A 89 -11.27 -4.62 -12.70
CA ILE A 89 -12.11 -3.45 -13.04
C ILE A 89 -11.68 -2.87 -14.39
N ASP A 90 -10.36 -2.71 -14.60
CA ASP A 90 -9.78 -2.12 -15.81
C ASP A 90 -9.67 -3.12 -16.97
N ASN A 91 -10.04 -4.39 -16.76
CA ASN A 91 -9.82 -5.47 -17.73
C ASN A 91 -8.37 -5.55 -18.22
N ALA A 92 -7.41 -5.32 -17.33
CA ALA A 92 -5.99 -5.28 -17.67
C ALA A 92 -5.51 -6.58 -18.33
N GLU A 93 -4.76 -6.48 -19.42
CA GLU A 93 -4.15 -7.62 -20.11
C GLU A 93 -2.68 -7.81 -19.73
N VAL A 94 -2.03 -6.74 -19.27
CA VAL A 94 -0.62 -6.75 -18.87
C VAL A 94 -0.43 -5.93 -17.60
N ARG A 95 0.32 -6.46 -16.63
CA ARG A 95 0.76 -5.79 -15.41
C ARG A 95 2.27 -5.93 -15.25
N ARG A 96 3.02 -4.83 -15.30
CA ARG A 96 4.49 -4.83 -15.19
C ARG A 96 5.19 -5.78 -16.17
N GLY A 97 4.65 -5.89 -17.37
CA GLY A 97 5.21 -6.73 -18.45
C GLY A 97 4.84 -8.22 -18.40
N ILE A 98 4.02 -8.64 -17.44
CA ILE A 98 3.52 -10.02 -17.31
C ILE A 98 1.99 -10.07 -17.33
N PRO A 99 1.37 -11.22 -17.66
CA PRO A 99 -0.08 -11.39 -17.54
C PRO A 99 -0.53 -11.18 -16.09
N PRO A 100 -1.58 -10.37 -15.83
CA PRO A 100 -2.13 -10.20 -14.48
C PRO A 100 -2.83 -11.46 -13.99
N ALA A 101 -3.05 -11.55 -12.67
CA ALA A 101 -3.68 -12.71 -12.04
C ALA A 101 -5.03 -13.08 -12.65
N ARG A 102 -5.82 -12.08 -13.08
CA ARG A 102 -7.12 -12.31 -13.74
C ARG A 102 -7.04 -13.13 -15.04
N ILE A 103 -5.95 -13.00 -15.77
CA ILE A 103 -5.72 -13.77 -17.01
C ILE A 103 -5.32 -15.21 -16.68
N LEU A 104 -4.53 -15.44 -15.63
CA LEU A 104 -4.00 -16.75 -15.30
C LEU A 104 -4.98 -17.61 -14.48
N TRP A 105 -5.78 -16.99 -13.60
CA TRP A 105 -6.66 -17.69 -12.64
C TRP A 105 -8.11 -17.22 -12.67
N GLY A 106 -8.44 -16.25 -13.52
CA GLY A 106 -9.79 -15.70 -13.65
C GLY A 106 -10.09 -14.55 -12.66
N ASN A 107 -11.16 -13.80 -12.96
CA ASN A 107 -11.58 -12.64 -12.17
C ASN A 107 -11.93 -13.01 -10.72
N GLN A 108 -12.62 -14.15 -10.51
CA GLN A 108 -13.01 -14.58 -9.16
C GLN A 108 -11.80 -14.83 -8.27
N ALA A 109 -10.74 -15.46 -8.79
CA ALA A 109 -9.51 -15.68 -8.04
C ALA A 109 -8.81 -14.35 -7.69
N SER A 110 -8.74 -13.40 -8.64
CA SER A 110 -8.18 -12.06 -8.38
C SER A 110 -8.94 -11.35 -7.27
N ILE A 111 -10.26 -11.30 -7.34
CA ILE A 111 -11.11 -10.63 -6.35
C ILE A 111 -10.90 -11.27 -4.97
N LEU A 112 -11.08 -12.59 -4.87
CA LEU A 112 -11.02 -13.29 -3.57
C LEU A 112 -9.64 -13.24 -2.93
N VAL A 113 -8.56 -13.27 -3.72
CA VAL A 113 -7.20 -13.10 -3.18
C VAL A 113 -6.94 -11.64 -2.79
N GLY A 114 -7.50 -10.68 -3.52
CA GLY A 114 -7.50 -9.27 -3.11
C GLY A 114 -8.18 -9.08 -1.76
N ASP A 115 -9.38 -9.65 -1.57
CA ASP A 115 -10.12 -9.62 -0.29
C ASP A 115 -9.31 -10.29 0.83
N TYR A 116 -8.65 -11.42 0.53
CA TYR A 116 -7.77 -12.09 1.49
C TYR A 116 -6.64 -11.16 1.96
N LEU A 117 -5.93 -10.50 1.03
CA LEU A 117 -4.84 -9.58 1.37
C LEU A 117 -5.34 -8.37 2.17
N TYR A 118 -6.48 -7.83 1.81
CA TYR A 118 -7.13 -6.74 2.55
C TYR A 118 -7.44 -7.16 3.99
N THR A 119 -8.05 -8.32 4.16
CA THR A 119 -8.42 -8.87 5.47
C THR A 119 -7.17 -9.21 6.30
N LEU A 120 -6.12 -9.72 5.65
CA LEU A 120 -4.83 -10.00 6.29
C LEU A 120 -4.18 -8.71 6.81
N ALA A 121 -4.20 -7.63 6.01
CA ALA A 121 -3.71 -6.32 6.43
C ALA A 121 -4.46 -5.81 7.66
N LEU A 122 -5.79 -5.90 7.67
CA LEU A 122 -6.61 -5.52 8.82
C LEU A 122 -6.30 -6.38 10.06
N SER A 123 -6.13 -7.69 9.88
CA SER A 123 -5.76 -8.60 10.98
C SER A 123 -4.42 -8.21 11.61
N HIS A 124 -3.42 -7.89 10.79
CA HIS A 124 -2.12 -7.42 11.28
C HIS A 124 -2.21 -6.05 11.97
N ALA A 125 -3.04 -5.14 11.43
CA ALA A 125 -3.26 -3.83 12.04
C ALA A 125 -3.88 -3.93 13.44
N VAL A 126 -4.86 -4.84 13.63
CA VAL A 126 -5.46 -5.11 14.95
C VAL A 126 -4.44 -5.67 15.93
N GLN A 127 -3.53 -6.55 15.48
CA GLN A 127 -2.46 -7.11 16.32
C GLN A 127 -1.44 -6.05 16.80
N MET A 128 -1.41 -4.87 16.17
CA MET A 128 -0.58 -3.76 16.66
C MET A 128 -1.14 -3.09 17.92
N HIS A 129 -2.34 -3.45 18.36
CA HIS A 129 -3.00 -2.94 19.57
C HIS A 129 -3.01 -1.41 19.68
N SER A 130 -3.21 -0.73 18.55
CA SER A 130 -3.25 0.74 18.48
C SER A 130 -4.52 1.21 17.77
N PHE A 131 -5.37 1.92 18.52
CA PHE A 131 -6.58 2.51 17.96
C PHE A 131 -6.24 3.55 16.87
N GLU A 132 -5.16 4.32 17.08
CA GLU A 132 -4.72 5.32 16.11
C GLU A 132 -4.30 4.69 14.78
N ILE A 133 -3.53 3.59 14.80
CA ILE A 133 -3.13 2.86 13.59
C ILE A 133 -4.34 2.30 12.87
N ASN A 134 -5.26 1.67 13.60
CA ASN A 134 -6.47 1.11 13.00
C ASN A 134 -7.34 2.20 12.35
N THR A 135 -7.50 3.34 13.04
CA THR A 135 -8.26 4.48 12.51
C THR A 135 -7.62 5.07 11.26
N LEU A 136 -6.29 5.27 11.28
CA LEU A 136 -5.54 5.75 10.11
C LEU A 136 -5.75 4.84 8.90
N LEU A 137 -5.55 3.54 9.07
CA LEU A 137 -5.65 2.58 7.97
C LEU A 137 -7.10 2.43 7.47
N ALA A 138 -8.08 2.36 8.38
CA ALA A 138 -9.49 2.25 8.00
C ALA A 138 -9.95 3.47 7.19
N ASN A 139 -9.60 4.69 7.64
CA ASN A 139 -9.93 5.91 6.91
C ASN A 139 -9.20 5.98 5.55
N THR A 140 -7.95 5.53 5.48
CA THR A 140 -7.20 5.47 4.24
C THR A 140 -7.89 4.54 3.24
N CYS A 141 -8.25 3.33 3.67
CA CYS A 141 -8.94 2.35 2.85
C CYS A 141 -10.31 2.84 2.36
N LEU A 142 -11.07 3.50 3.25
CA LEU A 142 -12.36 4.09 2.88
C LEU A 142 -12.19 5.15 1.78
N ARG A 143 -11.24 6.07 1.94
CA ARG A 143 -10.97 7.10 0.92
C ARG A 143 -10.49 6.51 -0.41
N MET A 144 -9.65 5.47 -0.36
CA MET A 144 -9.23 4.78 -1.58
C MET A 144 -10.42 4.15 -2.33
N ALA A 145 -11.34 3.50 -1.61
CA ALA A 145 -12.54 2.92 -2.20
C ALA A 145 -13.48 3.99 -2.79
N GLU A 146 -13.65 5.13 -2.09
CA GLU A 146 -14.38 6.30 -2.60
C GLU A 146 -13.75 6.84 -3.89
N GLY A 147 -12.41 6.99 -3.93
CA GLY A 147 -11.68 7.46 -5.11
C GLY A 147 -11.83 6.55 -6.32
N GLU A 148 -11.77 5.23 -6.12
CA GLU A 148 -11.98 4.25 -7.19
C GLU A 148 -13.42 4.29 -7.71
N THR A 149 -14.40 4.38 -6.81
CA THR A 149 -15.81 4.50 -7.18
C THR A 149 -16.09 5.83 -7.90
N LEU A 150 -15.47 6.92 -7.46
CA LEU A 150 -15.58 8.23 -8.11
C LEU A 150 -14.98 8.19 -9.52
N GLN A 151 -13.81 7.58 -9.71
CA GLN A 151 -13.21 7.37 -11.03
C GLN A 151 -14.14 6.58 -11.94
N LEU A 152 -14.72 5.47 -11.44
CA LEU A 152 -15.63 4.64 -12.20
C LEU A 152 -16.88 5.41 -12.64
N SER A 153 -17.43 6.28 -11.78
CA SER A 153 -18.61 7.08 -12.08
C SER A 153 -18.39 8.17 -13.15
N HIS A 154 -17.12 8.55 -13.38
CA HIS A 154 -16.72 9.54 -14.38
C HIS A 154 -15.95 8.92 -15.57
N ASN A 155 -15.96 7.61 -15.69
CA ASN A 155 -15.25 6.95 -16.77
C ASN A 155 -15.87 7.34 -18.15
N GLY A 156 -15.05 7.91 -19.04
CA GLY A 156 -15.48 8.42 -20.33
C GLY A 156 -16.13 9.83 -20.30
N ASP A 157 -16.22 10.49 -19.15
CA ASP A 157 -16.71 11.86 -19.05
C ASP A 157 -15.62 12.87 -19.43
N LEU A 158 -15.71 13.41 -20.66
CA LEU A 158 -14.79 14.44 -21.14
C LEU A 158 -15.01 15.82 -20.50
N LYS A 159 -16.03 15.99 -19.66
CA LYS A 159 -16.37 17.25 -18.98
C LYS A 159 -16.05 17.22 -17.49
N ILE A 160 -15.35 16.19 -17.02
CA ILE A 160 -14.91 16.10 -15.62
C ILE A 160 -14.18 17.38 -15.22
N SER A 161 -14.50 17.93 -14.04
CA SER A 161 -13.82 19.12 -13.53
C SER A 161 -12.40 18.78 -13.07
N GLU A 162 -11.47 19.74 -13.14
CA GLU A 162 -10.12 19.60 -12.59
C GLU A 162 -10.16 19.23 -11.09
N ALA A 163 -11.07 19.84 -10.34
CA ALA A 163 -11.23 19.54 -8.91
C ALA A 163 -11.59 18.06 -8.67
N THR A 164 -12.56 17.52 -9.41
CA THR A 164 -12.94 16.10 -9.31
C THR A 164 -11.81 15.19 -9.76
N TYR A 165 -11.07 15.55 -10.81
CA TYR A 165 -9.91 14.79 -11.27
C TYR A 165 -8.80 14.74 -10.21
N LEU A 166 -8.49 15.87 -9.57
CA LEU A 166 -7.51 15.94 -8.48
C LEU A 166 -7.97 15.14 -7.24
N GLU A 167 -9.26 15.17 -6.91
CA GLU A 167 -9.84 14.38 -5.84
C GLU A 167 -9.66 12.86 -6.10
N ILE A 168 -9.89 12.40 -7.32
CA ILE A 168 -9.64 11.01 -7.71
C ILE A 168 -8.18 10.63 -7.51
N ILE A 169 -7.24 11.44 -7.97
CA ILE A 169 -5.79 11.18 -7.81
C ILE A 169 -5.41 11.15 -6.33
N GLU A 170 -5.91 12.12 -5.56
CA GLU A 170 -5.66 12.17 -4.13
C GLU A 170 -6.13 10.89 -3.44
N HIS A 171 -7.37 10.52 -3.63
CA HIS A 171 -7.96 9.36 -2.97
C HIS A 171 -7.36 8.04 -3.45
N LYS A 172 -7.24 7.83 -4.75
CA LYS A 172 -6.74 6.58 -5.32
C LYS A 172 -5.25 6.35 -5.04
N THR A 173 -4.44 7.41 -5.06
CA THR A 173 -2.97 7.28 -5.06
C THR A 173 -2.32 7.94 -3.86
N ALA A 174 -2.59 9.23 -3.61
CA ALA A 174 -1.87 10.00 -2.61
C ALA A 174 -2.20 9.56 -1.17
N MET A 175 -3.43 9.10 -0.91
CA MET A 175 -3.86 8.69 0.43
C MET A 175 -3.01 7.57 1.02
N LEU A 176 -2.68 6.52 0.26
CA LEU A 176 -1.87 5.41 0.77
C LEU A 176 -0.39 5.81 0.93
N ILE A 177 0.10 6.72 0.11
CA ILE A 177 1.45 7.30 0.24
C ILE A 177 1.52 8.17 1.50
N SER A 178 0.53 9.04 1.70
CA SER A 178 0.36 9.84 2.91
C SER A 178 0.30 8.97 4.18
N ALA A 179 -0.53 7.93 4.13
CA ALA A 179 -0.65 6.97 5.23
C ALA A 179 0.67 6.27 5.53
N SER A 180 1.49 5.96 4.52
CA SER A 180 2.81 5.35 4.69
C SER A 180 3.75 6.26 5.49
N CYS A 181 3.81 7.53 5.14
CA CYS A 181 4.63 8.51 5.85
C CYS A 181 4.10 8.75 7.28
N ARG A 182 2.78 8.96 7.42
CA ARG A 182 2.14 9.20 8.72
C ARG A 182 2.27 7.99 9.65
N LEU A 183 2.11 6.76 9.14
CA LEU A 183 2.23 5.53 9.93
C LEU A 183 3.62 5.39 10.54
N GLY A 184 4.70 5.76 9.82
CA GLY A 184 6.05 5.80 10.36
C GLY A 184 6.17 6.69 11.60
N ALA A 185 5.54 7.88 11.59
CA ALA A 185 5.50 8.76 12.76
C ALA A 185 4.58 8.24 13.88
N VAL A 186 3.47 7.60 13.52
CA VAL A 186 2.52 7.02 14.50
C VAL A 186 3.16 5.89 15.29
N ILE A 187 3.85 4.93 14.64
CA ILE A 187 4.54 3.84 15.33
C ILE A 187 5.69 4.36 16.21
N ALA A 188 6.30 5.48 15.83
CA ALA A 188 7.31 6.18 16.61
C ALA A 188 6.74 6.98 17.78
N LYS A 189 5.40 7.08 17.92
CA LYS A 189 4.73 7.93 18.92
C LYS A 189 5.18 9.39 18.85
N ALA A 190 5.43 9.89 17.64
CA ALA A 190 5.83 11.28 17.40
C ALA A 190 4.71 12.27 17.76
N SER A 191 5.04 13.57 17.85
CA SER A 191 4.05 14.62 18.09
C SER A 191 3.03 14.69 16.93
N GLU A 192 1.82 15.18 17.18
CA GLU A 192 0.79 15.35 16.14
C GLU A 192 1.29 16.23 15.00
N GLU A 193 2.07 17.27 15.31
CA GLU A 193 2.70 18.14 14.31
C GLU A 193 3.59 17.35 13.34
N LYS A 194 4.44 16.44 13.86
CA LYS A 194 5.29 15.60 13.02
C LYS A 194 4.49 14.59 12.20
N LYS A 195 3.46 13.97 12.80
CA LYS A 195 2.56 13.04 12.11
C LYS A 195 1.84 13.73 10.94
N GLU A 196 1.32 14.95 11.19
CA GLU A 196 0.62 15.72 10.17
C GLU A 196 1.58 16.18 9.06
N ALA A 197 2.76 16.72 9.42
CA ALA A 197 3.77 17.15 8.44
C ALA A 197 4.23 16.01 7.53
N LEU A 198 4.48 14.81 8.08
CA LEU A 198 4.86 13.63 7.30
C LEU A 198 3.71 13.10 6.44
N GLY A 199 2.47 13.12 6.96
CA GLY A 199 1.29 12.79 6.18
C GLY A 199 1.10 13.74 5.00
N GLN A 200 1.22 15.05 5.23
CA GLN A 200 1.11 16.06 4.19
C GLN A 200 2.26 15.97 3.15
N PHE A 201 3.48 15.66 3.60
CA PHE A 201 4.59 15.38 2.68
C PHE A 201 4.25 14.21 1.75
N GLY A 202 3.77 13.09 2.32
CA GLY A 202 3.39 11.92 1.53
C GLY A 202 2.22 12.16 0.57
N LYS A 203 1.31 13.09 0.92
CA LYS A 203 0.20 13.49 0.05
C LYS A 203 0.67 14.26 -1.18
N ASN A 204 1.78 15.02 -1.07
CA ASN A 204 2.24 15.97 -2.09
C ASN A 204 3.40 15.45 -2.95
N ILE A 205 3.84 14.21 -2.79
CA ILE A 205 4.85 13.57 -3.64
C ILE A 205 4.19 12.60 -4.60
#